data_544cf3243165a581c0638ec93b8d3e50
#
_entry.id   544cf3243165a581c0638ec93b8d3e50
#
_cell.length_a   1.000
_cell.length_b   1.000
_cell.length_c   1.000
_cell.angle_alpha   90.00
_cell.angle_beta   90.00
_cell.angle_gamma   90.00
#
_symmetry.space_group_name_H-M   'P 1'
#
loop_
_entity.id
_entity.type
_entity.pdbx_description
1 polymer ?
#
loop_
_entity_poly.entity_id
_entity_poly.type
_entity_poly.pdbx_seq_one_letter_code
_entity_poly.pdbx_strand_id
1 'polypeptide(L)'
;RPEYKLAADEAKKQLADLERTKKERLAGLDRLQIARTGPVRHLATAVILTPEGDVATQLGALAREGDVDLRRKKELRAEEMVIEHLVAEGFPRENIQRVGNQKIGFDIRAHRVTDPTTGAIDVRRIEVKGYTRGNDIQLTVNEWYKAQQLGPTYWLYVVWNPLDDDRELVRIHNPAEKLDHAKKEIVTARIFCIPAAAIGTAAN
;
A
#
# COMPACT_ATOMS: atom_id res chain seq x y z
N ARG A 1 30.04 24.09 -8.17
CA ARG A 1 29.25 24.30 -6.93
C ARG A 1 29.13 22.94 -6.25
N PRO A 2 29.37 22.84 -4.91
CA PRO A 2 29.45 21.53 -4.23
C PRO A 2 28.16 20.70 -4.32
N GLU A 3 27.01 21.34 -4.32
CA GLU A 3 25.69 20.69 -4.42
C GLU A 3 25.51 19.85 -5.70
N TYR A 4 26.02 20.32 -6.85
CA TYR A 4 25.95 19.56 -8.09
C TYR A 4 26.91 18.36 -8.13
N LYS A 5 28.02 18.42 -7.40
CA LYS A 5 28.93 17.27 -7.28
C LYS A 5 28.30 16.16 -6.46
N LEU A 6 27.66 16.52 -5.33
CA LEU A 6 26.97 15.54 -4.47
C LEU A 6 25.84 14.81 -5.25
N ALA A 7 25.01 15.57 -5.97
CA ALA A 7 23.93 15.00 -6.80
C ALA A 7 24.48 14.12 -7.96
N ALA A 8 25.60 14.51 -8.57
CA ALA A 8 26.24 13.72 -9.60
C ALA A 8 26.85 12.41 -9.06
N ASP A 9 27.44 12.45 -7.88
CA ASP A 9 28.03 11.26 -7.25
C ASP A 9 26.93 10.29 -6.77
N GLU A 10 25.81 10.81 -6.28
CA GLU A 10 24.65 10.02 -5.91
C GLU A 10 23.99 9.35 -7.13
N ALA A 11 23.85 10.08 -8.24
CA ALA A 11 23.37 9.54 -9.51
C ALA A 11 24.28 8.43 -10.06
N LYS A 12 25.60 8.60 -9.96
CA LYS A 12 26.58 7.57 -10.34
C LYS A 12 26.46 6.32 -9.49
N LYS A 13 26.26 6.47 -8.18
CA LYS A 13 26.04 5.35 -7.27
C LYS A 13 24.76 4.58 -7.60
N GLN A 14 23.68 5.30 -7.85
CA GLN A 14 22.40 4.70 -8.26
C GLN A 14 22.54 3.95 -9.60
N LEU A 15 23.25 4.52 -10.57
CA LEU A 15 23.51 3.86 -11.86
C LEU A 15 24.30 2.57 -11.66
N ALA A 16 25.36 2.58 -10.87
CA ALA A 16 26.16 1.39 -10.58
C ALA A 16 25.34 0.30 -9.88
N ASP A 17 24.46 0.66 -8.95
CA ASP A 17 23.56 -0.29 -8.28
C ASP A 17 22.53 -0.88 -9.25
N LEU A 18 22.00 -0.08 -10.17
CA LEU A 18 21.09 -0.56 -11.23
C LEU A 18 21.78 -1.49 -12.20
N GLU A 19 23.00 -1.19 -12.61
CA GLU A 19 23.81 -2.05 -13.50
C GLU A 19 24.14 -3.38 -12.82
N ARG A 20 24.50 -3.37 -11.53
CA ARG A 20 24.71 -4.59 -10.75
C ARG A 20 23.44 -5.43 -10.70
N THR A 21 22.31 -4.83 -10.34
CA THR A 21 21.01 -5.51 -10.27
C THR A 21 20.59 -6.08 -11.62
N LYS A 22 20.82 -5.33 -12.70
CA LYS A 22 20.58 -5.81 -14.08
C LYS A 22 21.41 -7.03 -14.39
N LYS A 23 22.72 -7.01 -14.07
CA LYS A 23 23.64 -8.14 -14.31
C LYS A 23 23.25 -9.39 -13.51
N GLU A 24 22.88 -9.22 -12.24
CA GLU A 24 22.40 -10.32 -11.38
C GLU A 24 21.11 -10.94 -11.92
N ARG A 25 20.16 -10.11 -12.39
CA ARG A 25 18.90 -10.59 -12.98
C ARG A 25 19.14 -11.31 -14.30
N LEU A 26 20.00 -10.80 -15.17
CA LEU A 26 20.35 -11.45 -16.44
C LEU A 26 21.02 -12.81 -16.19
N ALA A 27 21.94 -12.88 -15.23
CA ALA A 27 22.56 -14.16 -14.83
C ALA A 27 21.54 -15.15 -14.21
N GLY A 28 20.47 -14.65 -13.61
CA GLY A 28 19.35 -15.46 -13.12
C GLY A 28 18.45 -16.01 -14.22
N LEU A 29 18.34 -15.33 -15.37
CA LEU A 29 17.49 -15.77 -16.49
C LEU A 29 17.95 -17.09 -17.10
N ASP A 30 19.25 -17.33 -17.21
CA ASP A 30 19.79 -18.57 -17.71
C ASP A 30 19.38 -19.78 -16.84
N ARG A 31 19.26 -19.58 -15.52
CA ARG A 31 18.75 -20.60 -14.60
C ARG A 31 17.26 -20.85 -14.77
N LEU A 32 16.48 -19.81 -15.11
CA LEU A 32 15.04 -19.92 -15.36
C LEU A 32 14.72 -20.59 -16.69
N GLN A 33 15.58 -20.44 -17.71
CA GLN A 33 15.42 -21.13 -19.01
C GLN A 33 15.62 -22.65 -18.91
N ILE A 34 16.39 -23.11 -17.94
CA ILE A 34 16.64 -24.54 -17.71
C ILE A 34 15.48 -25.21 -16.93
N ALA A 35 14.72 -24.39 -16.15
CA ALA A 35 13.58 -24.88 -15.42
C ALA A 35 12.37 -25.07 -16.36
N ARG A 36 12.19 -26.30 -16.87
CA ARG A 36 10.93 -26.68 -17.49
C ARG A 36 9.85 -26.72 -16.42
N THR A 37 8.95 -25.75 -16.42
CA THR A 37 7.78 -25.77 -15.58
C THR A 37 6.84 -26.88 -16.06
N GLY A 38 6.74 -27.96 -15.30
CA GLY A 38 5.64 -28.93 -15.43
C GLY A 38 4.31 -28.28 -14.95
N PRO A 39 3.18 -28.98 -15.10
CA PRO A 39 1.92 -28.50 -14.60
C PRO A 39 2.02 -28.22 -13.09
N VAL A 40 1.68 -27.00 -12.69
CA VAL A 40 1.67 -26.61 -11.28
C VAL A 40 0.61 -27.44 -10.57
N ARG A 41 1.02 -28.28 -9.62
CA ARG A 41 0.11 -29.01 -8.74
C ARG A 41 0.22 -28.40 -7.34
N HIS A 42 -0.89 -27.94 -6.81
CA HIS A 42 -0.97 -27.59 -5.42
C HIS A 42 -0.84 -28.85 -4.58
N LEU A 43 0.26 -29.02 -3.85
CA LEU A 43 0.52 -30.21 -3.02
C LEU A 43 0.00 -30.07 -1.62
N ALA A 44 0.22 -28.91 -1.01
CA ALA A 44 -0.23 -28.61 0.34
C ALA A 44 -0.14 -27.10 0.61
N THR A 45 -0.95 -26.62 1.53
CA THR A 45 -0.79 -25.30 2.16
C THR A 45 -0.36 -25.52 3.60
N ALA A 46 0.80 -24.98 4.01
CA ALA A 46 1.24 -24.97 5.40
C ALA A 46 0.91 -23.60 5.99
N VAL A 47 0.23 -23.57 7.14
CA VAL A 47 -0.05 -22.37 7.91
C VAL A 47 0.79 -22.44 9.19
N ILE A 48 1.67 -21.46 9.37
CA ILE A 48 2.45 -21.29 10.58
C ILE A 48 1.67 -20.35 11.49
N LEU A 49 1.16 -20.91 12.60
CA LEU A 49 0.43 -20.14 13.60
C LEU A 49 1.40 -19.66 14.68
N THR A 50 1.22 -18.44 15.15
CA THR A 50 1.97 -17.95 16.30
C THR A 50 1.42 -18.58 17.59
N PRO A 51 2.26 -18.82 18.61
CA PRO A 51 1.80 -19.40 19.87
C PRO A 51 0.79 -18.51 20.63
N GLU A 52 0.73 -17.24 20.25
CA GLU A 52 -0.13 -16.22 20.87
C GLU A 52 -1.38 -16.02 20.00
N GLY A 53 -2.43 -16.71 20.33
CA GLY A 53 -3.73 -16.51 19.71
C GLY A 53 -4.56 -17.79 19.54
N ASP A 54 -5.87 -17.62 19.47
CA ASP A 54 -6.78 -18.72 19.18
C ASP A 54 -6.61 -19.20 17.73
N VAL A 55 -6.21 -20.46 17.58
CA VAL A 55 -5.96 -21.13 16.30
C VAL A 55 -7.17 -21.07 15.37
N ALA A 56 -8.37 -21.21 15.90
CA ALA A 56 -9.60 -21.19 15.11
C ALA A 56 -9.85 -19.79 14.50
N THR A 57 -9.58 -18.73 15.26
CA THR A 57 -9.69 -17.35 14.81
C THR A 57 -8.64 -17.01 13.74
N GLN A 58 -7.38 -17.46 13.92
CA GLN A 58 -6.32 -17.25 12.96
C GLN A 58 -6.57 -17.99 11.64
N LEU A 59 -6.98 -19.26 11.69
CA LEU A 59 -7.35 -20.05 10.51
C LEU A 59 -8.57 -19.48 9.80
N GLY A 60 -9.58 -19.02 10.57
CA GLY A 60 -10.76 -18.37 10.01
C GLY A 60 -10.45 -17.07 9.29
N ALA A 61 -9.54 -16.26 9.83
CA ALA A 61 -9.08 -15.02 9.20
C ALA A 61 -8.32 -15.31 7.88
N LEU A 62 -7.39 -16.27 7.89
CA LEU A 62 -6.63 -16.68 6.70
C LEU A 62 -7.52 -17.28 5.61
N ALA A 63 -8.51 -18.11 5.97
CA ALA A 63 -9.46 -18.69 5.03
C ALA A 63 -10.34 -17.60 4.39
N ARG A 64 -10.81 -16.62 5.17
CA ARG A 64 -11.61 -15.49 4.69
C ARG A 64 -10.82 -14.54 3.79
N GLU A 65 -9.55 -14.31 4.05
CA GLU A 65 -8.70 -13.46 3.20
C GLU A 65 -8.23 -14.17 1.92
N GLY A 66 -8.26 -15.49 1.88
CA GLY A 66 -8.01 -16.28 0.67
C GLY A 66 -9.13 -16.24 -0.36
N ASP A 67 -10.33 -15.83 0.02
CA ASP A 67 -11.47 -15.69 -0.89
C ASP A 67 -11.35 -14.39 -1.70
N VAL A 68 -11.15 -14.52 -3.01
CA VAL A 68 -10.98 -13.40 -3.95
C VAL A 68 -12.24 -12.51 -3.99
N ASP A 69 -13.43 -13.11 -3.93
CA ASP A 69 -14.68 -12.36 -3.95
C ASP A 69 -14.89 -11.56 -2.66
N LEU A 70 -14.53 -12.14 -1.53
CA LEU A 70 -14.60 -11.46 -0.24
C LEU A 70 -13.59 -10.31 -0.17
N ARG A 71 -12.38 -10.52 -0.67
CA ARG A 71 -11.36 -9.46 -0.77
C ARG A 71 -11.88 -8.28 -1.60
N ARG A 72 -12.42 -8.57 -2.78
CA ARG A 72 -13.00 -7.55 -3.65
C ARG A 72 -14.16 -6.79 -3.00
N LYS A 73 -15.02 -7.47 -2.24
CA LYS A 73 -16.08 -6.81 -1.47
C LYS A 73 -15.53 -5.87 -0.41
N LYS A 74 -14.49 -6.31 0.32
CA LYS A 74 -13.80 -5.47 1.32
C LYS A 74 -13.18 -4.22 0.67
N GLU A 75 -12.50 -4.38 -0.45
CA GLU A 75 -11.88 -3.28 -1.21
C GLU A 75 -12.93 -2.25 -1.64
N LEU A 76 -13.99 -2.70 -2.32
CA LEU A 76 -15.06 -1.82 -2.79
C LEU A 76 -15.75 -1.08 -1.63
N ARG A 77 -16.04 -1.80 -0.53
CA ARG A 77 -16.68 -1.16 0.63
C ARG A 77 -15.74 -0.16 1.32
N ALA A 78 -14.46 -0.47 1.42
CA ALA A 78 -13.47 0.46 1.95
C ALA A 78 -13.37 1.74 1.10
N GLU A 79 -13.32 1.63 -0.22
CA GLU A 79 -13.33 2.80 -1.11
C GLU A 79 -14.61 3.64 -0.94
N GLU A 80 -15.78 3.00 -0.82
CA GLU A 80 -17.04 3.72 -0.58
C GLU A 80 -17.00 4.51 0.71
N MET A 81 -16.55 3.90 1.81
CA MET A 81 -16.43 4.57 3.10
C MET A 81 -15.47 5.76 3.04
N VAL A 82 -14.37 5.62 2.31
CA VAL A 82 -13.43 6.74 2.10
C VAL A 82 -14.09 7.87 1.32
N ILE A 83 -14.86 7.57 0.29
CA ILE A 83 -15.59 8.57 -0.49
C ILE A 83 -16.65 9.26 0.37
N GLU A 84 -17.46 8.50 1.14
CA GLU A 84 -18.44 9.02 2.08
C GLU A 84 -17.78 9.99 3.08
N HIS A 85 -16.62 9.58 3.61
CA HIS A 85 -15.85 10.39 4.54
C HIS A 85 -15.33 11.70 3.93
N LEU A 86 -14.78 11.65 2.70
CA LEU A 86 -14.29 12.83 1.99
C LEU A 86 -15.43 13.83 1.72
N VAL A 87 -16.60 13.34 1.33
CA VAL A 87 -17.80 14.20 1.15
C VAL A 87 -18.19 14.84 2.47
N ALA A 88 -18.19 14.10 3.57
CA ALA A 88 -18.46 14.63 4.92
C ALA A 88 -17.40 15.66 5.37
N GLU A 89 -16.15 15.54 4.92
CA GLU A 89 -15.09 16.54 5.13
C GLU A 89 -15.21 17.78 4.21
N GLY A 90 -16.20 17.81 3.30
CA GLY A 90 -16.45 18.95 2.42
C GLY A 90 -15.70 18.91 1.09
N PHE A 91 -15.24 17.74 0.63
CA PHE A 91 -14.79 17.58 -0.75
C PHE A 91 -16.02 17.44 -1.66
N PRO A 92 -16.13 18.27 -2.73
CA PRO A 92 -17.21 18.12 -3.71
C PRO A 92 -17.18 16.72 -4.33
N ARG A 93 -18.34 16.08 -4.43
CA ARG A 93 -18.41 14.68 -4.94
C ARG A 93 -17.85 14.55 -6.35
N GLU A 94 -18.04 15.54 -7.18
CA GLU A 94 -17.52 15.64 -8.55
C GLU A 94 -16.00 15.72 -8.62
N ASN A 95 -15.36 16.18 -7.54
CA ASN A 95 -13.91 16.29 -7.43
C ASN A 95 -13.25 15.04 -6.82
N ILE A 96 -14.04 13.99 -6.53
CA ILE A 96 -13.56 12.72 -6.00
C ILE A 96 -13.64 11.67 -7.11
N GLN A 97 -12.47 11.17 -7.55
CA GLN A 97 -12.37 10.23 -8.67
C GLN A 97 -11.68 8.94 -8.22
N ARG A 98 -12.28 7.80 -8.54
CA ARG A 98 -11.63 6.49 -8.44
C ARG A 98 -10.67 6.31 -9.62
N VAL A 99 -9.41 6.05 -9.34
CA VAL A 99 -8.33 5.93 -10.34
C VAL A 99 -7.52 4.63 -10.19
N GLY A 100 -7.89 3.74 -9.26
CA GLY A 100 -7.15 2.50 -8.96
C GLY A 100 -6.95 1.61 -10.19
N ASN A 101 -7.90 1.57 -11.13
CA ASN A 101 -7.80 0.84 -12.39
C ASN A 101 -6.69 1.36 -13.33
N GLN A 102 -6.21 2.59 -13.14
CA GLN A 102 -5.12 3.19 -13.92
C GLN A 102 -3.73 2.76 -13.44
N LYS A 103 -3.63 2.03 -12.32
CA LYS A 103 -2.37 1.53 -11.72
C LYS A 103 -1.31 2.61 -11.51
N ILE A 104 -1.74 3.82 -11.17
CA ILE A 104 -0.86 4.99 -10.96
C ILE A 104 -0.29 5.08 -9.55
N GLY A 105 -0.56 4.08 -8.69
CA GLY A 105 -0.02 3.93 -7.34
C GLY A 105 -0.85 4.59 -6.25
N PHE A 106 -2.14 4.83 -6.50
CA PHE A 106 -3.17 5.18 -5.51
C PHE A 106 -4.56 4.98 -6.11
N ASP A 107 -5.59 4.87 -5.27
CA ASP A 107 -6.95 4.46 -5.65
C ASP A 107 -7.89 5.63 -5.90
N ILE A 108 -7.76 6.71 -5.12
CA ILE A 108 -8.66 7.86 -5.17
C ILE A 108 -7.86 9.16 -5.30
N ARG A 109 -8.32 10.01 -6.21
CA ARG A 109 -7.90 11.41 -6.32
C ARG A 109 -9.04 12.30 -5.84
N ALA A 110 -8.74 13.22 -4.92
CA ALA A 110 -9.70 14.20 -4.44
C ALA A 110 -9.07 15.59 -4.36
N HIS A 111 -9.87 16.63 -4.61
CA HIS A 111 -9.44 18.01 -4.39
C HIS A 111 -10.60 18.91 -3.98
N ARG A 112 -10.29 19.91 -3.19
CA ARG A 112 -11.23 20.99 -2.83
C ARG A 112 -10.51 22.32 -2.71
N VAL A 113 -11.20 23.40 -2.99
CA VAL A 113 -10.72 24.77 -2.70
C VAL A 113 -10.88 25.01 -1.20
N THR A 114 -9.80 25.35 -0.52
CA THR A 114 -9.80 25.62 0.93
C THR A 114 -9.97 27.11 1.23
N ASP A 115 -9.53 27.96 0.33
CA ASP A 115 -9.70 29.40 0.41
C ASP A 115 -10.01 29.99 -0.98
N PRO A 116 -11.24 30.40 -1.23
CA PRO A 116 -11.64 31.00 -2.51
C PRO A 116 -10.91 32.32 -2.85
N THR A 117 -10.42 33.04 -1.82
CA THR A 117 -9.74 34.33 -2.00
C THR A 117 -8.33 34.14 -2.52
N THR A 118 -7.60 33.17 -1.99
CA THR A 118 -6.21 32.87 -2.38
C THR A 118 -6.12 31.77 -3.46
N GLY A 119 -7.21 31.04 -3.72
CA GLY A 119 -7.23 29.88 -4.59
C GLY A 119 -6.49 28.66 -4.02
N ALA A 120 -6.26 28.62 -2.71
CA ALA A 120 -5.60 27.48 -2.06
C ALA A 120 -6.44 26.21 -2.23
N ILE A 121 -5.77 25.10 -2.56
CA ILE A 121 -6.39 23.82 -2.89
C ILE A 121 -5.82 22.72 -1.97
N ASP A 122 -6.69 21.96 -1.30
CA ASP A 122 -6.35 20.70 -0.67
C ASP A 122 -6.45 19.60 -1.73
N VAL A 123 -5.33 18.95 -2.03
CA VAL A 123 -5.25 17.86 -3.00
C VAL A 123 -4.83 16.59 -2.27
N ARG A 124 -5.64 15.54 -2.38
CA ARG A 124 -5.34 14.24 -1.81
C ARG A 124 -5.23 13.16 -2.87
N ARG A 125 -4.19 12.37 -2.78
CA ARG A 125 -3.97 11.14 -3.53
C ARG A 125 -3.97 10.00 -2.51
N ILE A 126 -4.99 9.18 -2.56
CA ILE A 126 -5.35 8.31 -1.46
C ILE A 126 -5.21 6.86 -1.92
N GLU A 127 -4.37 6.12 -1.23
CA GLU A 127 -4.34 4.66 -1.27
C GLU A 127 -5.31 4.14 -0.21
N VAL A 128 -6.17 3.21 -0.58
CA VAL A 128 -7.20 2.64 0.30
C VAL A 128 -6.88 1.19 0.61
N LYS A 129 -6.86 0.82 1.86
CA LYS A 129 -6.64 -0.55 2.32
C LYS A 129 -7.78 -1.00 3.22
N GLY A 130 -8.53 -2.03 2.77
CA GLY A 130 -9.60 -2.66 3.55
C GLY A 130 -9.13 -3.99 4.14
N TYR A 131 -8.88 -4.04 5.46
CA TYR A 131 -8.33 -5.22 6.14
C TYR A 131 -9.13 -5.59 7.39
N THR A 132 -9.05 -6.85 7.78
CA THR A 132 -9.49 -7.26 9.12
C THR A 132 -8.52 -6.71 10.17
N ARG A 133 -9.04 -6.17 11.27
CA ARG A 133 -8.24 -5.57 12.34
C ARG A 133 -7.19 -6.56 12.86
N GLY A 134 -5.98 -6.06 13.08
CA GLY A 134 -4.83 -6.86 13.57
C GLY A 134 -3.96 -7.45 12.46
N ASN A 135 -4.38 -7.42 11.21
CA ASN A 135 -3.54 -7.85 10.09
C ASN A 135 -2.57 -6.74 9.66
N ASP A 136 -1.38 -7.15 9.24
CA ASP A 136 -0.40 -6.24 8.67
C ASP A 136 -0.86 -5.72 7.31
N ILE A 137 -0.66 -4.43 7.07
CA ILE A 137 -1.03 -3.77 5.82
C ILE A 137 0.08 -3.94 4.79
N GLN A 138 -0.29 -4.39 3.60
CA GLN A 138 0.65 -4.56 2.51
C GLN A 138 0.51 -3.43 1.48
N LEU A 139 1.63 -2.81 1.16
CA LEU A 139 1.75 -1.85 0.07
C LEU A 139 2.65 -2.44 -1.01
N THR A 140 2.24 -2.32 -2.24
CA THR A 140 3.08 -2.68 -3.38
C THR A 140 4.26 -1.72 -3.50
N VAL A 141 5.29 -2.12 -4.21
CA VAL A 141 6.47 -1.27 -4.50
C VAL A 141 6.04 0.04 -5.17
N ASN A 142 5.08 -0.03 -6.11
CA ASN A 142 4.58 1.15 -6.80
C ASN A 142 3.85 2.13 -5.87
N GLU A 143 2.98 1.64 -4.98
CA GLU A 143 2.26 2.43 -3.99
C GLU A 143 3.23 3.11 -3.02
N TRP A 144 4.23 2.37 -2.53
CA TRP A 144 5.21 2.93 -1.61
C TRP A 144 6.08 4.03 -2.24
N TYR A 145 6.63 3.79 -3.43
CA TYR A 145 7.41 4.81 -4.12
C TYR A 145 6.57 6.00 -4.55
N LYS A 146 5.28 5.78 -4.87
CA LYS A 146 4.37 6.87 -5.15
C LYS A 146 4.09 7.71 -3.89
N ALA A 147 3.97 7.09 -2.73
CA ALA A 147 3.87 7.79 -1.46
C ALA A 147 5.12 8.64 -1.18
N GLN A 148 6.31 8.12 -1.43
CA GLN A 148 7.57 8.89 -1.31
C GLN A 148 7.63 10.07 -2.29
N GLN A 149 7.22 9.84 -3.55
CA GLN A 149 7.26 10.87 -4.59
C GLN A 149 6.28 12.01 -4.32
N LEU A 150 5.08 11.70 -3.85
CA LEU A 150 3.99 12.66 -3.67
C LEU A 150 3.98 13.32 -2.28
N GLY A 151 4.67 12.72 -1.31
CA GLY A 151 4.85 13.27 0.04
C GLY A 151 3.55 13.74 0.70
N PRO A 152 3.48 15.03 1.10
CA PRO A 152 2.32 15.57 1.83
C PRO A 152 0.98 15.50 1.09
N THR A 153 0.96 15.27 -0.22
CA THR A 153 -0.29 15.10 -0.96
C THR A 153 -0.78 13.67 -1.02
N TYR A 154 0.03 12.71 -0.52
CA TYR A 154 -0.32 11.31 -0.46
C TYR A 154 -0.87 10.92 0.92
N TRP A 155 -1.92 10.14 0.91
CA TRP A 155 -2.61 9.64 2.09
C TRP A 155 -2.79 8.12 1.99
N LEU A 156 -2.61 7.44 3.11
CA LEU A 156 -3.01 6.06 3.28
C LEU A 156 -4.25 6.03 4.19
N TYR A 157 -5.35 5.52 3.65
CA TYR A 157 -6.59 5.33 4.39
C TYR A 157 -6.77 3.84 4.63
N VAL A 158 -6.79 3.44 5.89
CA VAL A 158 -6.98 2.05 6.30
C VAL A 158 -8.37 1.91 6.89
N VAL A 159 -9.17 1.04 6.30
CA VAL A 159 -10.50 0.70 6.80
C VAL A 159 -10.42 -0.68 7.45
N TRP A 160 -10.49 -0.69 8.77
CA TRP A 160 -10.56 -1.93 9.53
C TRP A 160 -11.97 -2.49 9.47
N ASN A 161 -12.09 -3.80 9.29
CA ASN A 161 -13.36 -4.55 9.27
C ASN A 161 -14.43 -3.90 8.36
N PRO A 162 -14.16 -3.61 7.07
CA PRO A 162 -15.04 -2.78 6.22
C PRO A 162 -16.45 -3.36 6.04
N LEU A 163 -16.64 -4.66 6.26
CA LEU A 163 -17.93 -5.35 6.11
C LEU A 163 -18.67 -5.55 7.44
N ASP A 164 -18.04 -5.25 8.56
CA ASP A 164 -18.58 -5.49 9.90
C ASP A 164 -19.12 -4.18 10.53
N ASP A 165 -19.85 -4.29 11.63
CA ASP A 165 -20.40 -3.11 12.33
C ASP A 165 -19.36 -2.33 13.13
N ASP A 166 -18.25 -2.98 13.54
CA ASP A 166 -17.12 -2.39 14.25
C ASP A 166 -16.05 -1.77 13.33
N ARG A 167 -16.46 -1.42 12.10
CA ARG A 167 -15.59 -0.78 11.11
C ARG A 167 -15.02 0.53 11.60
N GLU A 168 -13.77 0.77 11.29
CA GLU A 168 -13.04 1.99 11.66
C GLU A 168 -12.20 2.48 10.49
N LEU A 169 -12.20 3.80 10.26
CA LEU A 169 -11.37 4.47 9.28
C LEU A 169 -10.19 5.16 9.95
N VAL A 170 -8.99 4.75 9.61
CA VAL A 170 -7.74 5.37 10.04
C VAL A 170 -7.11 6.10 8.86
N ARG A 171 -6.66 7.34 9.07
CA ARG A 171 -6.09 8.22 8.04
C ARG A 171 -4.65 8.55 8.37
N ILE A 172 -3.75 8.29 7.45
CA ILE A 172 -2.32 8.53 7.62
C ILE A 172 -1.86 9.49 6.52
N HIS A 173 -1.57 10.72 6.92
CA HIS A 173 -1.01 11.74 6.06
C HIS A 173 0.48 11.51 5.90
N ASN A 174 0.99 11.56 4.66
CA ASN A 174 2.38 11.34 4.30
C ASN A 174 2.95 10.02 4.89
N PRO A 175 2.37 8.86 4.51
CA PRO A 175 2.74 7.57 5.12
C PRO A 175 4.21 7.20 4.91
N ALA A 176 4.83 7.65 3.82
CA ALA A 176 6.25 7.38 3.56
C ALA A 176 7.16 8.01 4.63
N GLU A 177 6.81 9.17 5.16
CA GLU A 177 7.55 9.82 6.25
C GLU A 177 7.24 9.16 7.60
N LYS A 178 5.95 8.94 7.87
CA LYS A 178 5.51 8.47 9.19
C LYS A 178 5.78 7.00 9.45
N LEU A 179 5.79 6.16 8.41
CA LEU A 179 5.85 4.70 8.55
C LEU A 179 7.15 4.08 8.03
N ASP A 180 8.10 4.88 7.52
CA ASP A 180 9.35 4.36 6.97
C ASP A 180 10.14 3.52 8.00
N HIS A 181 10.14 3.94 9.26
CA HIS A 181 10.82 3.26 10.35
C HIS A 181 10.18 1.91 10.75
N ALA A 182 8.90 1.71 10.44
CA ALA A 182 8.14 0.52 10.82
C ALA A 182 7.99 -0.50 9.67
N LYS A 183 8.28 -0.09 8.43
CA LYS A 183 8.13 -0.96 7.27
C LYS A 183 9.12 -2.11 7.28
N LYS A 184 8.67 -3.27 6.79
CA LYS A 184 9.51 -4.42 6.49
C LYS A 184 9.40 -4.73 5.00
N GLU A 185 10.52 -4.86 4.31
CA GLU A 185 10.52 -5.28 2.92
C GLU A 185 10.43 -6.81 2.84
N ILE A 186 9.43 -7.31 2.09
CA ILE A 186 9.26 -8.73 1.82
C ILE A 186 9.81 -9.02 0.43
N VAL A 187 10.96 -9.67 0.38
CA VAL A 187 11.75 -9.84 -0.85
C VAL A 187 11.06 -10.74 -1.89
N THR A 188 10.27 -11.72 -1.46
CA THR A 188 9.62 -12.70 -2.36
C THR A 188 8.59 -12.07 -3.31
N ALA A 189 7.92 -11.00 -2.89
CA ALA A 189 6.91 -10.29 -3.68
C ALA A 189 7.19 -8.79 -3.81
N ARG A 190 8.28 -8.27 -3.23
CA ARG A 190 8.59 -6.83 -3.14
C ARG A 190 7.39 -6.00 -2.68
N ILE A 191 6.78 -6.40 -1.61
CA ILE A 191 5.72 -5.67 -0.92
C ILE A 191 6.26 -5.12 0.39
N PHE A 192 5.67 -4.01 0.83
CA PHE A 192 5.97 -3.44 2.15
C PHE A 192 4.89 -3.85 3.12
N CYS A 193 5.29 -4.50 4.21
CA CYS A 193 4.38 -4.85 5.28
C CYS A 193 4.48 -3.80 6.38
N ILE A 194 3.35 -3.24 6.77
CA ILE A 194 3.25 -2.25 7.85
C ILE A 194 2.53 -2.91 9.01
N PRO A 195 3.19 -3.08 10.16
CA PRO A 195 2.57 -3.68 11.33
C PRO A 195 1.32 -2.92 11.76
N ALA A 196 0.27 -3.65 12.16
CA ALA A 196 -0.99 -3.06 12.60
C ALA A 196 -0.80 -2.05 13.74
N ALA A 197 0.14 -2.32 14.67
CA ALA A 197 0.48 -1.42 15.76
C ALA A 197 0.98 -0.05 15.29
N ALA A 198 1.71 0.02 14.17
CA ALA A 198 2.24 1.27 13.62
C ALA A 198 1.14 2.15 13.00
N ILE A 199 0.03 1.55 12.55
CA ILE A 199 -1.09 2.28 11.97
C ILE A 199 -1.76 3.17 13.02
N GLY A 200 -2.00 2.65 14.21
CA GLY A 200 -2.61 3.40 15.30
C GLY A 200 -1.77 4.61 15.75
N THR A 201 -0.44 4.45 15.84
CA THR A 201 0.47 5.52 16.27
C THR A 201 0.69 6.60 15.21
N ALA A 202 0.55 6.28 13.93
CA ALA A 202 0.75 7.23 12.83
C ALA A 202 -0.49 8.08 12.50
N ALA A 203 -1.65 7.73 13.04
CA ALA A 203 -2.93 8.40 12.75
C ALA A 203 -3.14 9.74 13.50
N ASN A 204 -2.32 10.04 14.52
CA ASN A 204 -2.40 11.23 15.37
C ASN A 204 -1.55 12.40 14.85
#